data_28aa59baa32d4b5a20747401bea548df
#
_entry.id   28aa59baa32d4b5a20747401bea548df
#
_cell.length_a   1.000
_cell.length_b   1.000
_cell.length_c   1.000
_cell.angle_alpha   90.00
_cell.angle_beta   90.00
_cell.angle_gamma   90.00
#
_symmetry.space_group_name_H-M   'P 1'
#
loop_
_entity.id
_entity.type
_entity.pdbx_description
1 polymer ?
#
loop_
_entity_poly.entity_id
_entity_poly.type
_entity_poly.pdbx_seq_one_letter_code
_entity_poly.pdbx_strand_id
1 'polypeptide(L)'
;CLFFLPASAQKKDKCNETEFRAKKQAYMAKKAHLTQEETEKFFPLYFEFQDKKKEINKGAWGNAKKGIKPETSEEQYEEIIDNYFDEQERIARLEKEYIKRYREILSNKKIYMLYWAEIKFSRNMLKILQEIDDTKNKGL
;
A
#
# COMPACT_ATOMS: atom_id res chain seq x y z
N CYS A 1 -0.10 36.70 5.02
CA CYS A 1 0.42 35.70 5.96
C CYS A 1 0.82 34.46 5.20
N LEU A 2 2.12 34.35 4.92
CA LEU A 2 2.74 33.17 4.34
C LEU A 2 2.96 32.16 5.48
N PHE A 3 2.16 31.10 5.50
CA PHE A 3 2.43 29.95 6.35
C PHE A 3 3.55 29.12 5.69
N PHE A 4 4.78 29.38 6.11
CA PHE A 4 5.91 28.50 5.86
C PHE A 4 5.74 27.27 6.75
N LEU A 5 5.27 26.16 6.19
CA LEU A 5 5.42 24.86 6.82
C LEU A 5 6.93 24.49 6.82
N PRO A 6 7.48 24.13 7.96
CA PRO A 6 8.92 23.87 8.04
C PRO A 6 9.30 22.66 7.20
N ALA A 7 10.30 22.80 6.35
CA ALA A 7 10.87 21.76 5.50
C ALA A 7 11.30 20.49 6.26
N SER A 8 11.39 20.55 7.58
CA SER A 8 11.71 19.43 8.47
C SER A 8 10.59 18.37 8.57
N ALA A 9 9.31 18.75 8.45
CA ALA A 9 8.20 17.80 8.53
C ALA A 9 8.11 16.93 7.25
N GLN A 10 8.33 17.53 6.08
CA GLN A 10 8.34 16.80 4.80
C GLN A 10 9.54 15.84 4.68
N LYS A 11 10.69 16.19 5.27
CA LYS A 11 11.87 15.31 5.33
C LYS A 11 11.64 14.11 6.26
N LYS A 12 10.90 14.29 7.35
CA LYS A 12 10.62 13.24 8.34
C LYS A 12 9.66 12.19 7.77
N ASP A 13 8.65 12.60 7.00
CA ASP A 13 7.69 11.70 6.37
C ASP A 13 8.32 10.87 5.26
N LYS A 14 9.18 11.47 4.42
CA LYS A 14 9.96 10.75 3.40
C LYS A 14 10.96 9.75 4.00
N CYS A 15 11.59 10.11 5.10
CA CYS A 15 12.53 9.23 5.80
C CYS A 15 11.81 8.01 6.39
N ASN A 16 10.62 8.20 6.99
CA ASN A 16 9.79 7.14 7.54
C ASN A 16 9.25 6.19 6.45
N GLU A 17 8.86 6.72 5.29
CA GLU A 17 8.40 5.92 4.16
C GLU A 17 9.53 5.07 3.57
N THR A 18 10.72 5.63 3.41
CA THR A 18 11.91 4.92 2.93
C THR A 18 12.32 3.81 3.88
N GLU A 19 12.35 4.06 5.19
CA GLU A 19 12.62 3.05 6.22
C GLU A 19 11.58 1.94 6.22
N PHE A 20 10.30 2.29 6.12
CA PHE A 20 9.20 1.34 6.07
C PHE A 20 9.33 0.42 4.86
N ARG A 21 9.60 0.97 3.69
CA ARG A 21 9.82 0.19 2.45
C ARG A 21 11.03 -0.73 2.57
N ALA A 22 12.13 -0.25 3.14
CA ALA A 22 13.32 -1.05 3.36
C ALA A 22 13.07 -2.23 4.31
N LYS A 23 12.33 -2.02 5.39
CA LYS A 23 11.95 -3.09 6.34
C LYS A 23 11.01 -4.10 5.70
N LYS A 24 10.02 -3.63 4.95
CA LYS A 24 9.08 -4.49 4.22
C LYS A 24 9.81 -5.35 3.18
N GLN A 25 10.70 -4.75 2.41
CA GLN A 25 11.52 -5.43 1.43
C GLN A 25 12.38 -6.52 2.06
N ALA A 26 13.12 -6.20 3.14
CA ALA A 26 13.95 -7.15 3.85
C ALA A 26 13.14 -8.33 4.39
N TYR A 27 11.99 -8.06 4.99
CA TYR A 27 11.08 -9.08 5.51
C TYR A 27 10.57 -10.01 4.40
N MET A 28 10.05 -9.44 3.32
CA MET A 28 9.49 -10.19 2.19
C MET A 28 10.55 -11.02 1.48
N ALA A 29 11.72 -10.44 1.20
CA ALA A 29 12.83 -11.13 0.55
C ALA A 29 13.32 -12.33 1.37
N LYS A 30 13.44 -12.17 2.68
CA LYS A 30 13.81 -13.24 3.60
C LYS A 30 12.78 -14.36 3.62
N LYS A 31 11.50 -14.03 3.72
CA LYS A 31 10.41 -15.03 3.77
C LYS A 31 10.24 -15.80 2.47
N ALA A 32 10.47 -15.18 1.35
CA ALA A 32 10.38 -15.81 0.03
C ALA A 32 11.71 -16.43 -0.45
N HIS A 33 12.76 -16.36 0.34
CA HIS A 33 14.10 -16.87 0.01
C HIS A 33 14.63 -16.32 -1.33
N LEU A 34 14.48 -15.01 -1.55
CA LEU A 34 14.99 -14.37 -2.75
C LEU A 34 16.51 -14.26 -2.71
N THR A 35 17.14 -14.48 -3.85
CA THR A 35 18.56 -14.14 -4.04
C THR A 35 18.70 -12.63 -4.08
N GLN A 36 19.95 -12.14 -3.94
CA GLN A 36 20.22 -10.70 -4.06
C GLN A 36 19.82 -10.17 -5.44
N GLU A 37 20.15 -10.89 -6.50
CA GLU A 37 19.78 -10.54 -7.87
C GLU A 37 18.26 -10.46 -8.06
N GLU A 38 17.52 -11.45 -7.56
CA GLU A 38 16.07 -11.45 -7.60
C GLU A 38 15.47 -10.26 -6.83
N THR A 39 16.02 -9.96 -5.67
CA THR A 39 15.60 -8.82 -4.84
C THR A 39 15.79 -7.50 -5.56
N GLU A 40 16.95 -7.29 -6.17
CA GLU A 40 17.29 -6.07 -6.91
C GLU A 40 16.41 -5.86 -8.14
N LYS A 41 15.97 -6.92 -8.79
CA LYS A 41 15.10 -6.86 -9.98
C LYS A 41 13.61 -6.77 -9.63
N PHE A 42 13.17 -7.45 -8.59
CA PHE A 42 11.75 -7.56 -8.24
C PHE A 42 11.21 -6.31 -7.54
N PHE A 43 11.88 -5.82 -6.50
CA PHE A 43 11.31 -4.76 -5.66
C PHE A 43 11.11 -3.41 -6.36
N PRO A 44 11.92 -2.97 -7.33
CA PRO A 44 11.58 -1.78 -8.11
C PRO A 44 10.23 -1.89 -8.82
N LEU A 45 9.92 -3.05 -9.41
CA LEU A 45 8.63 -3.32 -10.04
C LEU A 45 7.49 -3.39 -9.03
N TYR A 46 7.73 -4.04 -7.90
CA TYR A 46 6.76 -4.16 -6.81
C TYR A 46 6.35 -2.79 -6.27
N PHE A 47 7.31 -1.93 -5.96
CA PHE A 47 7.02 -0.60 -5.44
C PHE A 47 6.42 0.32 -6.51
N GLU A 48 6.80 0.19 -7.76
CA GLU A 48 6.13 0.88 -8.86
C GLU A 48 4.64 0.54 -8.92
N PHE A 49 4.30 -0.73 -8.81
CA PHE A 49 2.91 -1.16 -8.74
C PHE A 49 2.20 -0.60 -7.50
N GLN A 50 2.83 -0.67 -6.33
CA GLN A 50 2.25 -0.13 -5.10
C GLN A 50 1.96 1.37 -5.21
N ASP A 51 2.84 2.14 -5.84
CA ASP A 51 2.63 3.57 -6.08
C ASP A 51 1.46 3.83 -7.04
N LYS A 52 1.35 3.08 -8.12
CA LYS A 52 0.22 3.16 -9.05
C LYS A 52 -1.11 2.78 -8.39
N LYS A 53 -1.11 1.73 -7.60
CA LYS A 53 -2.27 1.31 -6.79
C LYS A 53 -2.71 2.40 -5.82
N LYS A 54 -1.76 3.03 -5.15
CA LYS A 54 -2.02 4.15 -4.23
C LYS A 54 -2.67 5.34 -4.94
N GLU A 55 -2.19 5.69 -6.14
CA GLU A 55 -2.77 6.79 -6.93
C GLU A 55 -4.22 6.47 -7.38
N ILE A 56 -4.49 5.25 -7.81
CA ILE A 56 -5.84 4.82 -8.16
C ILE A 56 -6.77 4.89 -6.93
N ASN A 57 -6.31 4.36 -5.78
CA ASN A 57 -7.08 4.40 -4.54
C ASN A 57 -7.36 5.82 -4.03
N LYS A 58 -6.47 6.77 -4.27
CA LYS A 58 -6.70 8.18 -3.94
C LYS A 58 -7.92 8.75 -4.67
N GLY A 59 -8.10 8.41 -5.94
CA GLY A 59 -9.26 8.82 -6.72
C GLY A 59 -10.57 8.30 -6.11
N ALA A 60 -10.63 7.01 -5.81
CA ALA A 60 -11.77 6.36 -5.18
C ALA A 60 -12.12 6.98 -3.81
N TRP A 61 -11.13 7.13 -2.94
CA TRP A 61 -11.33 7.74 -1.62
C TRP A 61 -11.70 9.22 -1.68
N GLY A 62 -11.14 9.97 -2.63
CA GLY A 62 -11.50 11.37 -2.86
C GLY A 62 -12.97 11.52 -3.24
N ASN A 63 -13.48 10.64 -4.09
CA ASN A 63 -14.89 10.60 -4.49
C ASN A 63 -15.79 10.13 -3.35
N ALA A 64 -15.37 9.13 -2.58
CA ALA A 64 -16.10 8.64 -1.42
C ALA A 64 -16.28 9.72 -0.35
N LYS A 65 -15.26 10.53 -0.09
CA LYS A 65 -15.36 11.66 0.86
C LYS A 65 -16.37 12.72 0.43
N LYS A 66 -16.55 12.94 -0.87
CA LYS A 66 -17.56 13.87 -1.40
C LYS A 66 -18.99 13.37 -1.16
N GLY A 67 -19.19 12.08 -1.00
CA GLY A 67 -20.48 11.46 -0.72
C GLY A 67 -20.96 11.54 0.73
N ILE A 68 -20.11 12.00 1.67
CA ILE A 68 -20.47 12.10 3.09
C ILE A 68 -21.17 13.44 3.41
N LYS A 69 -22.03 13.91 2.55
CA LYS A 69 -22.86 15.10 2.79
C LYS A 69 -24.31 14.68 3.02
N PRO A 70 -25.03 15.35 3.95
CA PRO A 70 -26.44 15.02 4.21
C PRO A 70 -27.34 15.09 2.98
N GLU A 71 -26.96 15.93 1.99
CA GLU A 71 -27.74 16.17 0.77
C GLU A 71 -27.42 15.18 -0.36
N THR A 72 -26.54 14.21 -0.14
CA THR A 72 -26.16 13.23 -1.17
C THR A 72 -27.34 12.36 -1.56
N SER A 73 -27.64 12.29 -2.85
CA SER A 73 -28.74 11.49 -3.39
C SER A 73 -28.37 10.00 -3.51
N GLU A 74 -29.37 9.14 -3.64
CA GLU A 74 -29.17 7.70 -3.90
C GLU A 74 -28.40 7.47 -5.19
N GLU A 75 -28.66 8.24 -6.25
CA GLU A 75 -27.94 8.15 -7.52
C GLU A 75 -26.46 8.52 -7.37
N GLN A 76 -26.15 9.51 -6.55
CA GLN A 76 -24.76 9.87 -6.24
C GLN A 76 -24.06 8.76 -5.43
N TYR A 77 -24.74 8.12 -4.50
CA TYR A 77 -24.18 6.97 -3.78
C TYR A 77 -23.93 5.79 -4.71
N GLU A 78 -24.85 5.50 -5.63
CA GLU A 78 -24.69 4.46 -6.64
C GLU A 78 -23.44 4.72 -7.50
N GLU A 79 -23.27 5.96 -7.99
CA GLU A 79 -22.10 6.35 -8.78
C GLU A 79 -20.78 6.18 -7.99
N ILE A 80 -20.76 6.57 -6.72
CA ILE A 80 -19.58 6.40 -5.86
C ILE A 80 -19.23 4.91 -5.70
N ILE A 81 -20.23 4.06 -5.47
CA ILE A 81 -20.04 2.62 -5.31
C ILE A 81 -19.51 2.01 -6.61
N ASP A 82 -20.13 2.32 -7.74
CA ASP A 82 -19.73 1.79 -9.04
C ASP A 82 -18.31 2.22 -9.40
N ASN A 83 -17.97 3.48 -9.21
CA ASN A 83 -16.62 4.00 -9.45
C ASN A 83 -15.58 3.32 -8.56
N TYR A 84 -15.90 3.05 -7.29
CA TYR A 84 -14.99 2.35 -6.39
C TYR A 84 -14.68 0.95 -6.92
N PHE A 85 -15.68 0.18 -7.31
CA PHE A 85 -15.47 -1.18 -7.80
C PHE A 85 -14.82 -1.22 -9.19
N ASP A 86 -15.11 -0.27 -10.06
CA ASP A 86 -14.41 -0.11 -11.33
C ASP A 86 -12.91 0.13 -11.12
N GLU A 87 -12.55 0.93 -10.12
CA GLU A 87 -11.16 1.16 -9.78
C GLU A 87 -10.48 -0.07 -9.16
N GLN A 88 -11.21 -0.85 -8.33
CA GLN A 88 -10.70 -2.13 -7.82
C GLN A 88 -10.43 -3.14 -8.95
N GLU A 89 -11.31 -3.20 -9.93
CA GLU A 89 -11.13 -4.02 -11.12
C GLU A 89 -9.92 -3.57 -11.94
N ARG A 90 -9.74 -2.26 -12.11
CA ARG A 90 -8.57 -1.68 -12.78
C ARG A 90 -7.27 -2.03 -12.08
N ILE A 91 -7.24 -1.97 -10.75
CA ILE A 91 -6.09 -2.38 -9.94
C ILE A 91 -5.78 -3.87 -10.17
N ALA A 92 -6.79 -4.73 -10.15
CA ALA A 92 -6.60 -6.15 -10.36
C ALA A 92 -6.03 -6.48 -11.76
N ARG A 93 -6.49 -5.79 -12.79
CA ARG A 93 -5.95 -5.92 -14.15
C ARG A 93 -4.49 -5.47 -14.22
N LEU A 94 -4.19 -4.34 -13.60
CA LEU A 94 -2.82 -3.81 -13.52
C LEU A 94 -1.91 -4.80 -12.81
N GLU A 95 -2.36 -5.36 -11.68
CA GLU A 95 -1.59 -6.34 -10.93
C GLU A 95 -1.27 -7.59 -11.75
N LYS A 96 -2.22 -8.09 -12.54
CA LYS A 96 -1.99 -9.20 -13.45
C LYS A 96 -0.87 -8.91 -14.47
N GLU A 97 -0.79 -7.67 -14.97
CA GLU A 97 0.30 -7.26 -15.86
C GLU A 97 1.66 -7.26 -15.15
N TYR A 98 1.70 -6.79 -13.90
CA TYR A 98 2.93 -6.87 -13.09
C TYR A 98 3.32 -8.30 -12.76
N ILE A 99 2.36 -9.18 -12.46
CA ILE A 99 2.62 -10.60 -12.21
C ILE A 99 3.30 -11.27 -13.42
N LYS A 100 2.89 -10.93 -14.64
CA LYS A 100 3.59 -11.41 -15.85
C LYS A 100 5.06 -11.00 -15.85
N ARG A 101 5.35 -9.76 -15.46
CA ARG A 101 6.73 -9.26 -15.35
C ARG A 101 7.49 -9.93 -14.21
N TYR A 102 6.84 -10.20 -13.08
CA TYR A 102 7.43 -10.94 -11.96
C TYR A 102 7.83 -12.36 -12.36
N ARG A 103 7.04 -13.02 -13.23
CA ARG A 103 7.35 -14.38 -13.72
C ARG A 103 8.59 -14.44 -14.60
N GLU A 104 9.03 -13.33 -15.15
CA GLU A 104 10.30 -13.25 -15.88
C GLU A 104 11.51 -13.26 -14.93
N ILE A 105 11.32 -12.92 -13.68
CA ILE A 105 12.37 -12.79 -12.66
C ILE A 105 12.30 -13.95 -11.65
N LEU A 106 11.10 -14.38 -11.27
CA LEU A 106 10.82 -15.26 -10.16
C LEU A 106 10.00 -16.48 -10.56
N SER A 107 10.18 -17.59 -9.84
CA SER A 107 9.26 -18.73 -9.93
C SER A 107 7.89 -18.39 -9.34
N ASN A 108 6.85 -19.10 -9.79
CA ASN A 108 5.51 -18.95 -9.22
C ASN A 108 5.48 -19.22 -7.71
N LYS A 109 6.29 -20.16 -7.22
CA LYS A 109 6.43 -20.44 -5.79
C LYS A 109 6.91 -19.22 -5.02
N LYS A 110 7.95 -18.55 -5.51
CA LYS A 110 8.50 -17.35 -4.85
C LYS A 110 7.50 -16.18 -4.88
N ILE A 111 6.78 -15.99 -6.00
CA ILE A 111 5.70 -15.00 -6.10
C ILE A 111 4.62 -15.29 -5.06
N TYR A 112 4.16 -16.52 -4.94
CA TYR A 112 3.19 -16.93 -3.92
C TYR A 112 3.69 -16.65 -2.50
N MET A 113 4.94 -16.98 -2.20
CA MET A 113 5.55 -16.72 -0.90
C MET A 113 5.66 -15.22 -0.59
N LEU A 114 5.90 -14.38 -1.61
CA LEU A 114 5.92 -12.93 -1.44
C LEU A 114 4.55 -12.37 -1.07
N TYR A 115 3.47 -12.84 -1.69
CA TYR A 115 2.10 -12.45 -1.32
C TYR A 115 1.77 -12.84 0.12
N TRP A 116 2.15 -14.03 0.53
CA TRP A 116 1.98 -14.46 1.93
C TRP A 116 2.80 -13.63 2.90
N ALA A 117 4.03 -13.32 2.54
CA ALA A 117 4.90 -12.47 3.36
C ALA A 117 4.31 -11.06 3.53
N GLU A 118 3.73 -10.49 2.47
CA GLU A 118 3.04 -9.19 2.52
C GLU A 118 1.85 -9.22 3.49
N ILE A 119 1.00 -10.24 3.41
CA ILE A 119 -0.14 -10.42 4.33
C ILE A 119 0.34 -10.52 5.78
N LYS A 120 1.36 -11.33 6.03
CA LYS A 120 1.93 -11.48 7.39
C LYS A 120 2.55 -10.19 7.90
N PHE A 121 3.26 -9.47 7.06
CA PHE A 121 3.85 -8.18 7.42
C PHE A 121 2.76 -7.18 7.82
N SER A 122 1.70 -7.07 7.05
CA SER A 122 0.57 -6.17 7.34
C SER A 122 -0.12 -6.54 8.65
N ARG A 123 -0.32 -7.83 8.93
CA ARG A 123 -0.89 -8.31 10.20
C ARG A 123 -0.01 -7.98 11.40
N ASN A 124 1.30 -8.15 11.26
CA ASN A 124 2.26 -7.83 12.32
C ASN A 124 2.29 -6.34 12.62
N MET A 125 2.20 -5.50 11.58
CA MET A 125 2.12 -4.05 11.76
C MET A 125 0.87 -3.62 12.51
N LEU A 126 -0.29 -4.22 12.21
CA LEU A 126 -1.53 -3.95 12.94
C LEU A 126 -1.45 -4.32 14.41
N LYS A 127 -0.83 -5.48 14.74
CA LYS A 127 -0.59 -5.89 16.13
C LYS A 127 0.31 -4.90 16.88
N ILE A 128 1.39 -4.46 16.25
CA ILE A 128 2.32 -3.48 16.84
C ILE A 128 1.60 -2.17 17.12
N LEU A 129 0.76 -1.68 16.19
CA LEU A 129 -0.02 -0.47 16.37
C LEU A 129 -1.06 -0.62 17.49
N GLN A 130 -1.73 -1.76 17.61
CA GLN A 130 -2.65 -2.05 18.71
C GLN A 130 -1.95 -2.08 20.06
N GLU A 131 -0.78 -2.73 20.16
CA GLU A 131 0.02 -2.77 21.38
C GLU A 131 0.47 -1.36 21.83
N ILE A 132 0.84 -0.49 20.87
CA ILE A 132 1.20 0.91 21.16
C ILE A 132 0.00 1.69 21.68
N ASP A 133 -1.18 1.49 21.10
CA ASP A 133 -2.41 2.17 21.50
C ASP A 133 -2.88 1.71 22.89
N ASP A 134 -2.81 0.43 23.16
CA ASP A 134 -3.12 -0.16 24.46
C ASP A 134 -2.17 0.33 25.56
N THR A 135 -0.89 0.50 25.26
CA THR A 135 0.09 1.07 26.20
C THR A 135 -0.15 2.55 26.46
N LYS A 136 -0.57 3.32 25.48
CA LYS A 136 -0.94 4.72 25.67
C LYS A 136 -2.20 4.87 26.52
N ASN A 137 -3.18 4.00 26.33
CA ASN A 137 -4.44 4.01 27.10
C ASN A 137 -4.26 3.50 28.53
N LYS A 138 -3.26 2.67 28.81
CA LYS A 138 -2.92 2.18 30.16
C LYS A 138 -1.96 3.10 30.93
N GLY A 139 -1.31 4.02 30.25
CA GLY A 139 -0.39 5.01 30.86
C GLY A 139 -1.05 6.29 31.38
N LEU A 140 -2.37 6.35 31.34
CA LEU A 140 -3.22 7.38 31.94
C LEU A 140 -3.86 6.85 33.22
#